data_1e17403453a258411e4a2ce4b575f379
#
_entry.id   1e17403453a258411e4a2ce4b575f379
#
_cell.length_a   1.000
_cell.length_b   1.000
_cell.length_c   1.000
_cell.angle_alpha   90.00
_cell.angle_beta   90.00
_cell.angle_gamma   90.00
#
_symmetry.space_group_name_H-M   'P 1'
#
loop_
_entity.id
_entity.type
_entity.pdbx_description
1 polymer ?
#
loop_
_entity_poly.entity_id
_entity_poly.type
_entity_poly.pdbx_seq_one_letter_code
_entity_poly.pdbx_strand_id
1 'polypeptide(L)'
;GIILELADSIQENLGTDGLYIDQIAAAAPYPCYAHNHPHPAGGGEFWYHAYRDMMLDLRRDHLKDGNVVFSEENAECYIPVFDILLTVNTPHSPSCRIVPLYPLIYSDRTLTCAYTYTPYTDVTKGDFRHENMQCLLYGSQLGWVDPRLLWVNDESAYEAKFLKNLTEFRKKQHDVFIGGRYVREFVPEGDNPYVNVPVFGGDYMVKGSEWISPDGRRVLYVVNSDSKAHKVTLPTGKKITMQPISAKRIDL
;
A
#
# COMPACT_ATOMS: atom_id res chain seq x y z
N GLY A 1 3.11 20.30 -22.44
CA GLY A 1 4.38 19.60 -22.64
C GLY A 1 4.17 18.11 -22.77
N ILE A 2 5.20 17.35 -23.16
CA ILE A 2 5.12 15.93 -23.54
C ILE A 2 4.35 15.06 -22.52
N ILE A 3 4.57 15.24 -21.22
CA ILE A 3 3.88 14.44 -20.19
C ILE A 3 2.37 14.71 -20.19
N LEU A 4 1.96 15.95 -20.35
CA LEU A 4 0.54 16.32 -20.39
C LEU A 4 -0.14 15.80 -21.67
N GLU A 5 0.51 15.90 -22.81
CA GLU A 5 0.03 15.34 -24.10
C GLU A 5 -0.08 13.81 -24.05
N LEU A 6 0.86 13.12 -23.38
CA LEU A 6 0.79 11.69 -23.14
C LEU A 6 -0.36 11.32 -22.20
N ALA A 7 -0.62 12.14 -21.17
CA ALA A 7 -1.73 11.91 -20.25
C ALA A 7 -3.08 11.96 -20.98
N ASP A 8 -3.28 12.93 -21.88
CA ASP A 8 -4.47 13.01 -22.73
C ASP A 8 -4.58 11.78 -23.63
N SER A 9 -3.49 11.46 -24.33
CA SER A 9 -3.45 10.34 -25.28
C SER A 9 -3.76 8.99 -24.61
N ILE A 10 -3.21 8.73 -23.43
CA ILE A 10 -3.45 7.48 -22.68
C ILE A 10 -4.93 7.37 -22.29
N GLN A 11 -5.49 8.43 -21.75
CA GLN A 11 -6.89 8.43 -21.32
C GLN A 11 -7.88 8.37 -22.50
N GLU A 12 -7.55 9.01 -23.62
CA GLU A 12 -8.43 9.04 -24.79
C GLU A 12 -8.36 7.74 -25.61
N ASN A 13 -7.14 7.26 -25.85
CA ASN A 13 -6.94 6.12 -26.76
C ASN A 13 -7.02 4.76 -26.06
N LEU A 14 -6.68 4.68 -24.78
CA LEU A 14 -6.69 3.42 -24.03
C LEU A 14 -7.88 3.32 -23.05
N GLY A 15 -8.59 4.44 -22.79
CA GLY A 15 -9.75 4.45 -21.90
C GLY A 15 -9.39 4.10 -20.45
N THR A 16 -8.22 4.54 -19.98
CA THR A 16 -7.77 4.26 -18.60
C THR A 16 -8.50 5.13 -17.58
N ASP A 17 -8.73 4.55 -16.39
CA ASP A 17 -9.35 5.24 -15.26
C ASP A 17 -8.33 5.97 -14.36
N GLY A 18 -7.08 6.06 -14.80
CA GLY A 18 -6.01 6.75 -14.07
C GLY A 18 -4.66 6.69 -14.76
N LEU A 19 -3.72 7.39 -14.16
CA LEU A 19 -2.37 7.57 -14.69
C LEU A 19 -1.32 7.24 -13.62
N TYR A 20 -0.33 6.46 -13.98
CA TYR A 20 0.88 6.27 -13.19
C TYR A 20 1.99 7.15 -13.76
N ILE A 21 2.39 8.15 -12.98
CA ILE A 21 3.50 9.04 -13.33
C ILE A 21 4.72 8.58 -12.55
N ASP A 22 5.57 7.85 -13.23
CA ASP A 22 6.74 7.22 -12.63
C ASP A 22 7.77 8.23 -12.12
N GLN A 23 8.52 7.85 -11.09
CA GLN A 23 9.71 8.54 -10.55
C GLN A 23 9.49 9.91 -9.88
N ILE A 24 8.36 10.59 -10.00
CA ILE A 24 8.22 11.95 -9.44
C ILE A 24 8.46 11.98 -7.94
N ALA A 25 7.83 11.06 -7.19
CA ALA A 25 8.01 11.00 -5.75
C ALA A 25 9.25 10.21 -5.31
N ALA A 26 9.86 9.44 -6.22
CA ALA A 26 11.06 8.64 -5.98
C ALA A 26 12.36 9.34 -6.36
N ALA A 27 12.32 10.24 -7.36
CA ALA A 27 13.53 10.85 -7.90
C ALA A 27 14.21 11.80 -6.92
N ALA A 28 15.50 11.59 -6.70
CA ALA A 28 16.32 12.49 -5.90
C ALA A 28 16.47 13.86 -6.59
N PRO A 29 16.39 14.97 -5.86
CA PRO A 29 16.59 16.29 -6.42
C PRO A 29 18.09 16.50 -6.74
N TYR A 30 18.41 16.72 -8.01
CA TYR A 30 19.79 16.99 -8.43
C TYR A 30 20.06 18.50 -8.47
N PRO A 31 21.22 18.98 -7.96
CA PRO A 31 21.63 20.34 -8.14
C PRO A 31 21.79 20.70 -9.62
N CYS A 32 21.27 21.86 -10.01
CA CYS A 32 21.42 22.39 -11.35
C CYS A 32 22.29 23.68 -11.32
N TYR A 33 23.39 23.67 -12.03
CA TYR A 33 24.32 24.80 -12.07
C TYR A 33 24.25 25.63 -13.39
N ALA A 34 23.22 25.36 -14.19
CA ALA A 34 23.00 26.14 -15.40
C ALA A 34 22.50 27.56 -15.06
N HIS A 35 23.05 28.57 -15.77
CA HIS A 35 22.68 29.98 -15.56
C HIS A 35 21.56 30.47 -16.49
N ASN A 36 21.12 29.63 -17.42
CA ASN A 36 20.03 29.90 -18.37
C ASN A 36 18.69 29.26 -17.98
N HIS A 37 18.57 28.77 -16.76
CA HIS A 37 17.33 28.25 -16.22
C HIS A 37 16.62 29.29 -15.36
N PRO A 38 15.26 29.23 -15.24
CA PRO A 38 14.47 30.20 -14.48
C PRO A 38 14.51 29.98 -12.95
N HIS A 39 15.56 29.34 -12.44
CA HIS A 39 15.76 29.10 -11.01
C HIS A 39 17.22 29.39 -10.62
N PRO A 40 17.53 29.64 -9.34
CA PRO A 40 18.91 29.84 -8.88
C PRO A 40 19.78 28.60 -9.14
N ALA A 41 21.08 28.83 -9.42
CA ALA A 41 22.04 27.75 -9.58
C ALA A 41 22.24 27.00 -8.25
N GLY A 42 22.38 25.68 -8.33
CA GLY A 42 22.55 24.78 -7.18
C GLY A 42 21.31 23.95 -6.88
N GLY A 43 21.13 23.61 -5.62
CA GLY A 43 19.94 22.93 -5.12
C GLY A 43 18.84 23.91 -4.72
N GLY A 44 17.70 23.39 -4.28
CA GLY A 44 16.62 24.19 -3.74
C GLY A 44 15.23 23.60 -3.99
N GLU A 45 14.22 24.37 -3.65
CA GLU A 45 12.81 23.97 -3.75
C GLU A 45 12.26 23.90 -5.18
N PHE A 46 13.02 24.41 -6.17
CA PHE A 46 12.57 24.46 -7.58
C PHE A 46 12.21 23.08 -8.13
N TRP A 47 12.89 22.02 -7.68
CA TRP A 47 12.61 20.65 -8.06
C TRP A 47 11.18 20.24 -7.65
N TYR A 48 10.86 20.45 -6.40
CA TYR A 48 9.52 20.17 -5.87
C TYR A 48 8.46 21.05 -6.55
N HIS A 49 8.69 22.35 -6.65
CA HIS A 49 7.72 23.27 -7.26
C HIS A 49 7.44 22.94 -8.72
N ALA A 50 8.46 22.62 -9.51
CA ALA A 50 8.29 22.27 -10.91
C ALA A 50 7.39 21.03 -11.08
N TYR A 51 7.62 19.98 -10.30
CA TYR A 51 6.77 18.78 -10.35
C TYR A 51 5.36 19.03 -9.80
N ARG A 52 5.25 19.73 -8.69
CA ARG A 52 3.94 20.08 -8.12
C ARG A 52 3.10 20.89 -9.12
N ASP A 53 3.66 21.90 -9.71
CA ASP A 53 2.95 22.80 -10.63
C ASP A 53 2.54 22.03 -11.91
N MET A 54 3.42 21.18 -12.44
CA MET A 54 3.08 20.28 -13.54
C MET A 54 1.91 19.34 -13.18
N MET A 55 1.90 18.79 -11.96
CA MET A 55 0.84 17.90 -11.50
C MET A 55 -0.48 18.65 -11.25
N LEU A 56 -0.42 19.90 -10.81
CA LEU A 56 -1.61 20.75 -10.68
C LEU A 56 -2.20 21.07 -12.05
N ASP A 57 -1.37 21.37 -13.06
CA ASP A 57 -1.82 21.57 -14.43
C ASP A 57 -2.44 20.29 -15.00
N LEU A 58 -1.79 19.13 -14.78
CA LEU A 58 -2.33 17.83 -15.20
C LEU A 58 -3.72 17.60 -14.59
N ARG A 59 -3.88 17.79 -13.30
CA ARG A 59 -5.17 17.58 -12.61
C ARG A 59 -6.26 18.54 -13.06
N ARG A 60 -5.90 19.79 -13.34
CA ARG A 60 -6.87 20.82 -13.74
C ARG A 60 -7.36 20.65 -15.18
N ASP A 61 -6.44 20.39 -16.12
CA ASP A 61 -6.68 20.53 -17.55
C ASP A 61 -6.62 19.20 -18.32
N HIS A 62 -5.99 18.17 -17.78
CA HIS A 62 -5.65 16.94 -18.49
C HIS A 62 -6.11 15.63 -17.80
N LEU A 63 -6.63 15.71 -16.56
CA LEU A 63 -7.15 14.52 -15.87
C LEU A 63 -8.67 14.49 -16.02
N LYS A 64 -9.22 13.40 -16.54
CA LYS A 64 -10.67 13.22 -16.66
C LYS A 64 -11.31 13.11 -15.26
N ASP A 65 -12.51 13.60 -15.14
CA ASP A 65 -13.29 13.53 -13.90
C ASP A 65 -13.44 12.07 -13.42
N GLY A 66 -13.11 11.85 -12.16
CA GLY A 66 -13.15 10.52 -11.55
C GLY A 66 -11.87 9.69 -11.73
N ASN A 67 -10.95 10.08 -12.62
CA ASN A 67 -9.68 9.41 -12.79
C ASN A 67 -8.72 9.73 -11.63
N VAL A 68 -7.84 8.78 -11.34
CA VAL A 68 -6.83 8.89 -10.29
C VAL A 68 -5.44 9.06 -10.86
N VAL A 69 -4.56 9.71 -10.11
CA VAL A 69 -3.15 9.83 -10.47
C VAL A 69 -2.26 9.37 -9.31
N PHE A 70 -1.24 8.60 -9.62
CA PHE A 70 -0.31 8.07 -8.63
C PHE A 70 1.13 8.02 -9.12
N SER A 71 2.07 7.90 -8.20
CA SER A 71 3.50 7.87 -8.48
C SER A 71 4.22 6.83 -7.64
N GLU A 72 5.47 6.57 -8.01
CA GLU A 72 6.38 5.69 -7.29
C GLU A 72 6.89 6.37 -6.01
N GLU A 73 6.98 5.60 -4.94
CA GLU A 73 7.40 5.98 -3.60
C GLU A 73 6.50 6.98 -2.86
N ASN A 74 6.71 7.07 -1.56
CA ASN A 74 5.89 7.87 -0.65
C ASN A 74 6.66 9.12 -0.19
N ALA A 75 6.47 10.22 -0.87
CA ALA A 75 7.01 11.51 -0.49
C ALA A 75 5.90 12.46 0.00
N GLU A 76 6.05 12.93 1.23
CA GLU A 76 5.05 13.78 1.92
C GLU A 76 4.67 15.03 1.13
N CYS A 77 5.66 15.67 0.49
CA CYS A 77 5.46 16.91 -0.25
C CYS A 77 4.53 16.75 -1.46
N TYR A 78 4.33 15.52 -1.95
CA TYR A 78 3.48 15.25 -3.09
C TYR A 78 2.08 14.71 -2.73
N ILE A 79 1.76 14.54 -1.45
CA ILE A 79 0.41 14.14 -1.00
C ILE A 79 -0.70 15.03 -1.61
N PRO A 80 -0.54 16.36 -1.74
CA PRO A 80 -1.60 17.20 -2.30
C PRO A 80 -1.88 16.98 -3.79
N VAL A 81 -0.99 16.32 -4.51
CA VAL A 81 -1.09 16.19 -5.98
C VAL A 81 -1.25 14.76 -6.49
N PHE A 82 -1.02 13.76 -5.64
CA PHE A 82 -1.26 12.35 -5.96
C PHE A 82 -2.36 11.76 -5.07
N ASP A 83 -3.19 10.91 -5.65
CA ASP A 83 -4.26 10.20 -4.91
C ASP A 83 -3.70 8.96 -4.20
N ILE A 84 -2.70 8.32 -4.81
CA ILE A 84 -2.08 7.09 -4.31
C ILE A 84 -0.56 7.18 -4.50
N LEU A 85 0.18 6.66 -3.53
CA LEU A 85 1.64 6.55 -3.61
C LEU A 85 2.05 5.07 -3.53
N LEU A 86 2.80 4.62 -4.54
CA LEU A 86 3.32 3.26 -4.60
C LEU A 86 4.55 3.15 -3.70
N THR A 87 4.51 2.25 -2.73
CA THR A 87 5.63 2.03 -1.80
C THR A 87 6.38 0.75 -2.19
N VAL A 88 7.55 0.88 -2.81
CA VAL A 88 8.30 -0.26 -3.34
C VAL A 88 9.59 -0.58 -2.60
N ASN A 89 10.22 0.38 -1.95
CA ASN A 89 11.52 0.22 -1.31
C ASN A 89 11.44 0.14 0.22
N THR A 90 10.44 -0.54 0.75
CA THR A 90 10.38 -0.77 2.19
C THR A 90 11.45 -1.79 2.57
N PRO A 91 12.51 -1.40 3.28
CA PRO A 91 13.58 -2.31 3.64
C PRO A 91 13.08 -3.33 4.65
N HIS A 92 13.40 -4.59 4.40
CA HIS A 92 13.17 -5.69 5.32
C HIS A 92 14.49 -6.22 5.85
N SER A 93 14.53 -6.56 7.13
CA SER A 93 15.63 -7.25 7.75
C SER A 93 15.11 -8.20 8.82
N PRO A 94 15.57 -9.44 8.86
CA PRO A 94 15.18 -10.39 9.91
C PRO A 94 15.49 -9.91 11.34
N SER A 95 16.38 -8.92 11.47
CA SER A 95 16.76 -8.33 12.77
C SER A 95 16.02 -7.03 13.11
N CYS A 96 15.17 -6.53 12.22
CA CYS A 96 14.49 -5.24 12.39
C CYS A 96 12.98 -5.39 12.26
N ARG A 97 12.24 -4.75 13.15
CA ARG A 97 10.79 -4.62 13.01
C ARG A 97 10.46 -3.41 12.15
N ILE A 98 9.55 -3.58 11.20
CA ILE A 98 8.99 -2.47 10.43
C ILE A 98 8.11 -1.61 11.35
N VAL A 99 8.34 -0.30 11.34
CA VAL A 99 7.47 0.68 11.97
C VAL A 99 6.70 1.39 10.86
N PRO A 100 5.37 1.23 10.76
CA PRO A 100 4.57 1.80 9.67
C PRO A 100 4.32 3.30 9.87
N LEU A 101 5.39 4.11 9.87
CA LEU A 101 5.30 5.55 10.14
C LEU A 101 4.41 6.28 9.14
N TYR A 102 4.53 5.95 7.87
CA TYR A 102 3.77 6.66 6.83
C TYR A 102 2.24 6.46 6.98
N PRO A 103 1.69 5.23 7.06
CA PRO A 103 0.27 5.06 7.35
C PRO A 103 -0.13 5.60 8.73
N LEU A 104 0.74 5.55 9.73
CA LEU A 104 0.44 6.10 11.06
C LEU A 104 0.20 7.62 11.03
N ILE A 105 0.91 8.33 10.17
CA ILE A 105 0.85 9.80 10.10
C ILE A 105 -0.13 10.27 9.02
N TYR A 106 -0.19 9.58 7.87
CA TYR A 106 -0.85 10.09 6.65
C TYR A 106 -2.00 9.25 6.12
N SER A 107 -2.42 8.17 6.83
CA SER A 107 -3.49 7.29 6.33
C SER A 107 -4.83 8.00 6.10
N ASP A 108 -5.08 9.11 6.78
CA ASP A 108 -6.27 9.94 6.60
C ASP A 108 -6.17 10.95 5.43
N ARG A 109 -5.03 11.02 4.76
CA ARG A 109 -4.75 12.03 3.73
C ARG A 109 -4.39 11.46 2.38
N THR A 110 -3.84 10.27 2.33
CA THR A 110 -3.42 9.61 1.09
C THR A 110 -3.55 8.11 1.20
N LEU A 111 -3.73 7.46 0.08
CA LEU A 111 -3.64 6.01 -0.02
C LEU A 111 -2.23 5.60 -0.42
N THR A 112 -1.82 4.43 0.04
CA THR A 112 -0.62 3.76 -0.47
C THR A 112 -1.02 2.50 -1.22
N CYS A 113 -0.14 2.00 -2.08
CA CYS A 113 -0.28 0.69 -2.70
C CYS A 113 1.05 -0.07 -2.62
N ALA A 114 0.97 -1.40 -2.64
CA ALA A 114 2.13 -2.27 -2.62
C ALA A 114 3.14 -1.92 -1.52
N TYR A 115 2.70 -1.87 -0.29
CA TYR A 115 3.50 -1.42 0.87
C TYR A 115 4.86 -2.13 1.00
N THR A 116 4.94 -3.35 0.52
CA THR A 116 6.17 -4.12 0.50
C THR A 116 6.38 -4.70 -0.89
N TYR A 117 7.60 -4.68 -1.35
CA TYR A 117 8.01 -5.27 -2.60
C TYR A 117 8.82 -6.53 -2.34
N THR A 118 8.30 -7.67 -2.76
CA THR A 118 9.08 -8.90 -2.80
C THR A 118 9.55 -9.11 -4.23
N PRO A 119 10.84 -9.00 -4.51
CA PRO A 119 11.34 -9.22 -5.85
C PRO A 119 11.05 -10.66 -6.28
N TYR A 120 10.14 -10.79 -7.21
CA TYR A 120 9.92 -11.88 -8.18
C TYR A 120 9.94 -13.35 -7.73
N THR A 121 10.19 -13.70 -6.48
CA THR A 121 10.93 -14.95 -6.35
C THR A 121 10.21 -16.04 -5.70
N ASP A 122 9.23 -16.07 -5.06
CA ASP A 122 8.71 -17.33 -4.53
C ASP A 122 7.45 -17.09 -3.71
N VAL A 123 6.36 -16.96 -4.45
CA VAL A 123 5.02 -16.89 -3.83
C VAL A 123 4.76 -18.05 -2.88
N THR A 124 5.53 -19.14 -2.98
CA THR A 124 5.33 -20.37 -2.19
C THR A 124 5.98 -20.33 -0.81
N LYS A 125 6.89 -19.41 -0.53
CA LYS A 125 7.68 -19.39 0.72
C LYS A 125 6.99 -18.69 1.92
N GLY A 126 5.79 -18.24 1.79
CA GLY A 126 5.06 -17.56 2.87
C GLY A 126 5.28 -16.05 2.92
N ASP A 127 6.33 -15.52 2.33
CA ASP A 127 6.59 -14.08 2.23
C ASP A 127 5.43 -13.36 1.55
N PHE A 128 4.95 -13.88 0.43
CA PHE A 128 3.83 -13.33 -0.31
C PHE A 128 2.57 -13.11 0.55
N ARG A 129 2.23 -14.08 1.40
CA ARG A 129 1.06 -13.96 2.26
C ARG A 129 1.27 -12.95 3.38
N HIS A 130 2.46 -12.90 3.99
CA HIS A 130 2.79 -11.92 5.01
C HIS A 130 2.83 -10.50 4.45
N GLU A 131 3.39 -10.31 3.27
CA GLU A 131 3.44 -9.05 2.56
C GLU A 131 2.03 -8.51 2.30
N ASN A 132 1.16 -9.31 1.69
CA ASN A 132 -0.21 -8.91 1.41
C ASN A 132 -1.04 -8.72 2.69
N MET A 133 -0.78 -9.51 3.75
CA MET A 133 -1.36 -9.28 5.07
C MET A 133 -0.98 -7.92 5.64
N GLN A 134 0.30 -7.56 5.62
CA GLN A 134 0.77 -6.25 6.05
C GLN A 134 0.19 -5.13 5.21
N CYS A 135 0.19 -5.30 3.89
CA CYS A 135 -0.41 -4.35 2.95
C CYS A 135 -1.85 -4.00 3.34
N LEU A 136 -2.68 -5.03 3.59
CA LEU A 136 -4.06 -4.83 4.04
C LEU A 136 -4.12 -4.14 5.40
N LEU A 137 -3.36 -4.61 6.38
CA LEU A 137 -3.40 -4.09 7.75
C LEU A 137 -3.00 -2.62 7.85
N TYR A 138 -2.13 -2.16 6.94
CA TYR A 138 -1.72 -0.76 6.83
C TYR A 138 -2.62 0.08 5.91
N GLY A 139 -3.71 -0.49 5.38
CA GLY A 139 -4.69 0.19 4.54
C GLY A 139 -4.26 0.37 3.09
N SER A 140 -3.10 -0.14 2.72
CA SER A 140 -2.60 -0.05 1.35
C SER A 140 -3.47 -0.83 0.35
N GLN A 141 -3.49 -0.39 -0.89
CA GLN A 141 -4.01 -1.19 -2.00
C GLN A 141 -3.10 -2.39 -2.21
N LEU A 142 -3.72 -3.57 -2.34
CA LEU A 142 -2.99 -4.79 -2.65
C LEU A 142 -2.51 -4.72 -4.09
N GLY A 143 -1.25 -5.05 -4.33
CA GLY A 143 -0.72 -4.97 -5.66
C GLY A 143 0.77 -5.28 -5.74
N TRP A 144 1.36 -4.94 -6.90
CA TRP A 144 2.73 -5.26 -7.24
C TRP A 144 3.00 -6.76 -7.28
N VAL A 145 2.10 -7.46 -7.93
CA VAL A 145 2.15 -8.92 -8.08
C VAL A 145 2.34 -9.25 -9.54
N ASP A 146 3.28 -10.14 -9.87
CA ASP A 146 3.33 -10.75 -11.19
C ASP A 146 2.21 -11.79 -11.30
N PRO A 147 1.16 -11.54 -12.08
CA PRO A 147 0.03 -12.46 -12.18
C PRO A 147 0.43 -13.83 -12.75
N ARG A 148 1.51 -13.93 -13.50
CA ARG A 148 2.02 -15.20 -14.04
C ARG A 148 2.42 -16.17 -12.94
N LEU A 149 2.88 -15.66 -11.81
CA LEU A 149 3.24 -16.47 -10.63
C LEU A 149 2.02 -17.11 -9.97
N LEU A 150 0.82 -16.57 -10.20
CA LEU A 150 -0.41 -17.03 -9.60
C LEU A 150 -1.19 -18.03 -10.50
N TRP A 151 -0.80 -18.15 -11.77
CA TRP A 151 -1.55 -18.99 -12.74
C TRP A 151 -0.90 -20.33 -13.05
N VAL A 152 0.33 -20.53 -12.63
CA VAL A 152 1.21 -21.48 -13.30
C VAL A 152 1.16 -22.89 -12.73
N ASN A 153 0.73 -23.08 -11.48
CA ASN A 153 0.74 -24.42 -10.88
C ASN A 153 -0.16 -24.51 -9.63
N ASP A 154 -0.42 -25.73 -9.21
CA ASP A 154 -1.18 -26.02 -8.00
C ASP A 154 -0.50 -25.50 -6.72
N GLU A 155 0.82 -25.28 -6.76
CA GLU A 155 1.61 -24.80 -5.63
C GLU A 155 1.28 -23.34 -5.28
N SER A 156 0.96 -22.51 -6.28
CA SER A 156 0.58 -21.10 -6.07
C SER A 156 -0.94 -20.87 -5.92
N ALA A 157 -1.75 -21.91 -6.06
CA ALA A 157 -3.21 -21.79 -5.97
C ALA A 157 -3.66 -21.25 -4.61
N TYR A 158 -2.90 -21.53 -3.57
CA TYR A 158 -3.21 -21.09 -2.22
C TYR A 158 -2.95 -19.60 -2.02
N GLU A 159 -1.86 -19.10 -2.56
CA GLU A 159 -1.48 -17.69 -2.58
C GLU A 159 -2.46 -16.87 -3.42
N ALA A 160 -2.83 -17.37 -4.58
CA ALA A 160 -3.85 -16.76 -5.43
C ALA A 160 -5.20 -16.65 -4.71
N LYS A 161 -5.62 -17.70 -4.01
CA LYS A 161 -6.85 -17.69 -3.21
C LYS A 161 -6.76 -16.70 -2.05
N PHE A 162 -5.63 -16.62 -1.37
CA PHE A 162 -5.41 -15.66 -0.30
C PHE A 162 -5.53 -14.22 -0.81
N LEU A 163 -4.82 -13.88 -1.88
CA LEU A 163 -4.88 -12.57 -2.50
C LEU A 163 -6.31 -12.21 -2.92
N LYS A 164 -7.03 -13.15 -3.54
CA LYS A 164 -8.45 -12.96 -3.90
C LYS A 164 -9.30 -12.65 -2.67
N ASN A 165 -9.16 -13.43 -1.60
CA ASN A 165 -9.92 -13.21 -0.36
C ASN A 165 -9.65 -11.83 0.25
N LEU A 166 -8.39 -11.40 0.28
CA LEU A 166 -8.01 -10.08 0.79
C LEU A 166 -8.54 -8.96 -0.10
N THR A 167 -8.46 -9.11 -1.42
CA THR A 167 -8.97 -8.11 -2.38
C THR A 167 -10.48 -7.94 -2.25
N GLU A 168 -11.23 -9.03 -2.19
CA GLU A 168 -12.69 -9.00 -2.01
C GLU A 168 -13.07 -8.41 -0.65
N PHE A 169 -12.29 -8.71 0.38
CA PHE A 169 -12.48 -8.11 1.71
C PHE A 169 -12.22 -6.61 1.66
N ARG A 170 -11.06 -6.18 1.12
CA ARG A 170 -10.65 -4.77 1.07
C ARG A 170 -11.65 -3.89 0.31
N LYS A 171 -12.18 -4.37 -0.80
CA LYS A 171 -13.21 -3.65 -1.58
C LYS A 171 -14.44 -3.23 -0.76
N LYS A 172 -14.72 -3.90 0.35
CA LYS A 172 -15.86 -3.61 1.24
C LYS A 172 -15.49 -2.70 2.40
N GLN A 173 -14.25 -2.25 2.51
CA GLN A 173 -13.73 -1.48 3.64
C GLN A 173 -13.39 -0.02 3.28
N HIS A 174 -13.91 0.49 2.18
CA HIS A 174 -13.66 1.87 1.74
C HIS A 174 -14.14 2.91 2.76
N ASP A 175 -15.16 2.60 3.56
CA ASP A 175 -15.69 3.44 4.63
C ASP A 175 -14.70 3.66 5.79
N VAL A 176 -13.64 2.87 5.85
CA VAL A 176 -12.56 3.03 6.84
C VAL A 176 -11.25 3.39 6.18
N PHE A 177 -10.86 2.69 5.11
CA PHE A 177 -9.54 2.92 4.50
C PHE A 177 -9.42 4.22 3.70
N ILE A 178 -10.55 4.83 3.28
CA ILE A 178 -10.52 6.14 2.64
C ILE A 178 -10.80 7.21 3.69
N GLY A 179 -9.77 8.01 4.00
CA GLY A 179 -9.83 9.06 4.99
C GLY A 179 -9.88 8.60 6.45
N GLY A 180 -9.75 7.31 6.70
CA GLY A 180 -9.63 6.78 8.05
C GLY A 180 -8.21 6.82 8.59
N ARG A 181 -8.08 6.77 9.90
CA ARG A 181 -6.80 6.88 10.60
C ARG A 181 -6.34 5.53 11.12
N TYR A 182 -5.17 5.09 10.67
CA TYR A 182 -4.44 3.96 11.25
C TYR A 182 -3.99 4.30 12.68
N VAL A 183 -4.19 3.38 13.62
CA VAL A 183 -3.83 3.59 15.03
C VAL A 183 -2.62 2.75 15.42
N ARG A 184 -2.68 1.44 15.16
CA ARG A 184 -1.61 0.50 15.52
C ARG A 184 -1.79 -0.87 14.87
N GLU A 185 -0.72 -1.62 14.84
CA GLU A 185 -0.72 -3.07 14.67
C GLU A 185 -0.86 -3.76 16.02
N PHE A 186 -1.41 -4.96 16.04
CA PHE A 186 -1.43 -5.84 17.20
C PHE A 186 -1.32 -7.30 16.78
N VAL A 187 -0.82 -8.12 17.70
CA VAL A 187 -0.79 -9.58 17.58
C VAL A 187 -1.82 -10.14 18.55
N PRO A 188 -2.85 -10.86 18.06
CA PRO A 188 -3.80 -11.54 18.95
C PRO A 188 -3.15 -12.65 19.76
N GLU A 189 -3.60 -12.82 20.99
CA GLU A 189 -3.14 -13.90 21.88
C GLU A 189 -3.82 -15.23 21.59
N GLY A 190 -3.24 -16.35 22.05
CA GLY A 190 -3.82 -17.70 21.99
C GLY A 190 -3.15 -18.57 20.93
N ASP A 191 -3.97 -19.32 20.17
CA ASP A 191 -3.46 -20.21 19.11
C ASP A 191 -3.03 -19.36 17.91
N ASN A 192 -1.79 -18.88 17.95
CA ASN A 192 -1.23 -18.03 16.92
C ASN A 192 0.25 -18.40 16.68
N PRO A 193 0.53 -19.23 15.69
CA PRO A 193 1.88 -19.70 15.42
C PRO A 193 2.83 -18.55 15.05
N TYR A 194 4.02 -18.58 15.63
CA TYR A 194 5.16 -17.77 15.23
C TYR A 194 6.02 -18.60 14.28
N VAL A 195 6.26 -18.09 13.09
CA VAL A 195 6.96 -18.83 12.03
C VAL A 195 8.11 -18.02 11.47
N ASN A 196 9.07 -18.70 10.88
CA ASN A 196 10.13 -18.04 10.12
C ASN A 196 9.58 -17.63 8.75
N VAL A 197 9.60 -16.34 8.47
CA VAL A 197 9.26 -15.76 7.18
C VAL A 197 10.57 -15.22 6.59
N PRO A 198 11.10 -15.78 5.50
CA PRO A 198 12.48 -15.54 5.08
C PRO A 198 12.88 -14.07 4.95
N VAL A 199 12.04 -13.25 4.32
CA VAL A 199 12.32 -11.80 4.14
C VAL A 199 12.07 -11.00 5.41
N PHE A 200 11.06 -11.38 6.21
CA PHE A 200 10.62 -10.63 7.39
C PHE A 200 11.30 -11.12 8.70
N GLY A 201 12.01 -12.24 8.66
CA GLY A 201 12.42 -12.94 9.86
C GLY A 201 11.26 -13.72 10.48
N GLY A 202 11.18 -13.78 11.82
CA GLY A 202 10.03 -14.41 12.47
C GLY A 202 8.80 -13.48 12.52
N ASP A 203 7.62 -14.03 12.25
CA ASP A 203 6.35 -13.29 12.39
C ASP A 203 5.19 -14.24 12.74
N TYR A 204 4.07 -13.67 13.17
CA TYR A 204 2.86 -14.38 13.53
C TYR A 204 1.93 -14.59 12.33
N MET A 205 1.27 -15.74 12.29
CA MET A 205 0.32 -16.08 11.23
C MET A 205 -0.99 -15.29 11.31
N VAL A 206 -1.37 -14.84 12.51
CA VAL A 206 -2.53 -13.98 12.70
C VAL A 206 -2.07 -12.63 13.25
N LYS A 207 -2.36 -11.57 12.51
CA LYS A 207 -2.07 -10.19 12.91
C LYS A 207 -3.32 -9.33 12.75
N GLY A 208 -3.32 -8.19 13.40
CA GLY A 208 -4.41 -7.24 13.26
C GLY A 208 -3.93 -5.80 13.30
N SER A 209 -4.82 -4.92 12.86
CA SER A 209 -4.65 -3.48 12.98
C SER A 209 -5.90 -2.82 13.53
N GLU A 210 -5.70 -1.70 14.19
CA GLU A 210 -6.75 -0.85 14.72
C GLU A 210 -6.84 0.43 13.91
N TRP A 211 -8.06 0.81 13.57
CA TRP A 211 -8.37 1.97 12.77
C TRP A 211 -9.49 2.81 13.39
N ILE A 212 -9.51 4.08 13.05
CA ILE A 212 -10.63 4.98 13.31
C ILE A 212 -11.16 5.44 11.95
N SER A 213 -12.42 5.13 11.66
CA SER A 213 -13.09 5.58 10.44
C SER A 213 -13.31 7.10 10.44
N PRO A 214 -13.58 7.73 9.27
CA PRO A 214 -13.81 9.17 9.19
C PRO A 214 -14.94 9.68 10.09
N ASP A 215 -15.94 8.84 10.37
CA ASP A 215 -17.06 9.14 11.28
C ASP A 215 -16.77 8.80 12.76
N GLY A 216 -15.52 8.44 13.09
CA GLY A 216 -15.05 8.23 14.47
C GLY A 216 -15.25 6.82 15.04
N ARG A 217 -15.79 5.85 14.29
CA ARG A 217 -15.91 4.46 14.75
C ARG A 217 -14.54 3.79 14.86
N ARG A 218 -14.33 3.04 15.93
CA ARG A 218 -13.14 2.19 16.07
C ARG A 218 -13.39 0.83 15.44
N VAL A 219 -12.45 0.39 14.64
CA VAL A 219 -12.53 -0.85 13.88
C VAL A 219 -11.25 -1.65 14.04
N LEU A 220 -11.36 -2.95 14.27
CA LEU A 220 -10.24 -3.87 14.19
C LEU A 220 -10.31 -4.68 12.90
N TYR A 221 -9.22 -4.76 12.19
CA TYR A 221 -8.99 -5.73 11.13
C TYR A 221 -8.08 -6.83 11.63
N VAL A 222 -8.43 -8.08 11.33
CA VAL A 222 -7.63 -9.26 11.69
C VAL A 222 -7.47 -10.11 10.46
N VAL A 223 -6.26 -10.54 10.18
CA VAL A 223 -5.91 -11.38 9.03
C VAL A 223 -5.24 -12.65 9.52
N ASN A 224 -5.64 -13.78 8.99
CA ASN A 224 -4.98 -15.07 9.13
C ASN A 224 -4.35 -15.45 7.79
N SER A 225 -3.03 -15.50 7.74
CA SER A 225 -2.25 -15.90 6.55
C SER A 225 -1.99 -17.41 6.49
N ASP A 226 -2.35 -18.16 7.54
CA ASP A 226 -2.14 -19.61 7.59
C ASP A 226 -3.21 -20.39 6.82
N SER A 227 -2.84 -21.60 6.45
CA SER A 227 -3.71 -22.64 5.88
C SER A 227 -4.64 -23.30 6.91
N LYS A 228 -4.49 -22.99 8.19
CA LYS A 228 -5.28 -23.54 9.29
C LYS A 228 -6.12 -22.46 9.96
N ALA A 229 -7.20 -22.91 10.60
CA ALA A 229 -7.98 -22.03 11.45
C ALA A 229 -7.31 -21.86 12.82
N HIS A 230 -7.37 -20.65 13.37
CA HIS A 230 -6.78 -20.32 14.67
C HIS A 230 -7.81 -19.69 15.61
N LYS A 231 -7.78 -20.07 16.88
CA LYS A 231 -8.60 -19.47 17.95
C LYS A 231 -7.77 -18.45 18.70
N VAL A 232 -8.11 -17.20 18.55
CA VAL A 232 -7.34 -16.08 19.10
C VAL A 232 -8.19 -15.16 19.96
N THR A 233 -7.51 -14.44 20.86
CA THR A 233 -8.10 -13.42 21.73
C THR A 233 -7.64 -12.04 21.28
N LEU A 234 -8.58 -11.17 20.99
CA LEU A 234 -8.32 -9.79 20.56
C LEU A 234 -7.90 -8.90 21.74
N PRO A 235 -7.33 -7.73 21.51
CA PRO A 235 -7.00 -6.76 22.57
C PRO A 235 -8.19 -6.33 23.44
N THR A 236 -9.40 -6.52 22.95
CA THR A 236 -10.66 -6.27 23.69
C THR A 236 -11.06 -7.40 24.64
N GLY A 237 -10.31 -8.50 24.68
CA GLY A 237 -10.67 -9.72 25.39
C GLY A 237 -11.63 -10.65 24.60
N LYS A 238 -12.15 -10.20 23.46
CA LYS A 238 -13.05 -11.01 22.64
C LYS A 238 -12.31 -12.19 21.99
N LYS A 239 -12.82 -13.39 22.18
CA LYS A 239 -12.31 -14.60 21.52
C LYS A 239 -12.99 -14.79 20.17
N ILE A 240 -12.21 -15.09 19.15
CA ILE A 240 -12.69 -15.35 17.78
C ILE A 240 -11.97 -16.55 17.18
N THR A 241 -12.62 -17.17 16.20
CA THR A 241 -11.96 -18.13 15.30
C THR A 241 -11.71 -17.44 13.97
N MET A 242 -10.45 -17.40 13.58
CA MET A 242 -10.03 -16.96 12.26
C MET A 242 -9.96 -18.18 11.35
N GLN A 243 -10.71 -18.15 10.26
CA GLN A 243 -10.66 -19.20 9.24
C GLN A 243 -9.32 -19.14 8.46
N PRO A 244 -8.94 -20.23 7.77
CA PRO A 244 -7.76 -20.22 6.92
C PRO A 244 -7.78 -19.09 5.91
N ILE A 245 -6.62 -18.46 5.66
CA ILE A 245 -6.43 -17.42 4.62
C ILE A 245 -7.57 -16.41 4.53
N SER A 246 -7.93 -15.83 5.65
CA SER A 246 -9.10 -14.94 5.77
C SER A 246 -8.79 -13.63 6.44
N ALA A 247 -9.62 -12.63 6.15
CA ALA A 247 -9.66 -11.37 6.87
C ALA A 247 -11.01 -11.16 7.54
N LYS A 248 -11.02 -10.45 8.66
CA LYS A 248 -12.24 -10.14 9.42
C LYS A 248 -12.21 -8.71 9.94
N ARG A 249 -13.35 -8.03 9.86
CA ARG A 249 -13.62 -6.74 10.49
C ARG A 249 -14.40 -6.94 11.78
N ILE A 250 -14.06 -6.17 12.80
CA ILE A 250 -14.76 -6.11 14.08
C ILE A 250 -14.94 -4.63 14.43
N ASP A 251 -16.16 -4.18 14.41
CA ASP A 251 -16.54 -2.86 14.89
C ASP A 251 -16.61 -2.89 16.43
N LEU A 252 -16.07 -1.83 17.10
CA LEU A 252 -15.95 -1.72 18.57
C LEU A 252 -16.98 -0.78 19.14
#